data_ae685b8246e9648c524d50bc05fb373c
#
_entry.id   ae685b8246e9648c524d50bc05fb373c
#
_cell.length_a   1.000
_cell.length_b   1.000
_cell.length_c   1.000
_cell.angle_alpha   90.00
_cell.angle_beta   90.00
_cell.angle_gamma   90.00
#
_symmetry.space_group_name_H-M   'P 1'
#
loop_
_entity.id
_entity.type
_entity.pdbx_description
1 polymer ?
#
loop_
_entity_poly.entity_id
_entity_poly.type
_entity_poly.pdbx_seq_one_letter_code
_entity_poly.pdbx_strand_id
1 'polypeptide(L)'
;MSAVERLVVVGGGGFGRELIGHILDVHRAGGGPAAGGYLDDGGSDVLARLGYDLPWIGSIADYVPRDGDLFALGIGSPEGKRQVVEKLQARGARFAQVIHPTALVTARTSIGEGVVLGPFTGTGTETRIGRFVTVNSYSGFGHDSEAGEFTTLSAHVDVMGFAKIGSGVFIGSHASIMPNVKVGDDAKIGAGAIVYRSVPAGATAYAPPAKLLKRR
;
A
#
# COMPACT_ATOMS: atom_id res chain seq x y z
N MET A 1 -1.35 -4.64 31.91
CA MET A 1 -0.21 -4.22 31.07
C MET A 1 -0.50 -4.78 29.69
N SER A 2 -0.73 -3.95 28.67
CA SER A 2 -0.89 -4.43 27.30
C SER A 2 0.41 -5.11 26.90
N ALA A 3 0.31 -6.34 26.34
CA ALA A 3 1.46 -7.03 25.77
C ALA A 3 2.15 -6.09 24.77
N VAL A 4 3.47 -6.05 24.78
CA VAL A 4 4.26 -5.28 23.81
C VAL A 4 3.91 -5.83 22.44
N GLU A 5 3.20 -5.06 21.63
CA GLU A 5 2.84 -5.47 20.28
C GLU A 5 4.11 -5.55 19.43
N ARG A 6 4.31 -6.68 18.78
CA ARG A 6 5.40 -6.91 17.85
C ARG A 6 4.90 -6.66 16.43
N LEU A 7 5.48 -5.72 15.70
CA LEU A 7 5.15 -5.49 14.30
C LEU A 7 5.89 -6.46 13.39
N VAL A 8 5.15 -7.25 12.63
CA VAL A 8 5.66 -8.28 11.72
C VAL A 8 5.43 -7.83 10.27
N VAL A 9 6.50 -7.72 9.50
CA VAL A 9 6.41 -7.36 8.06
C VAL A 9 6.06 -8.60 7.25
N VAL A 10 5.04 -8.52 6.42
CA VAL A 10 4.60 -9.62 5.54
C VAL A 10 5.12 -9.38 4.13
N GLY A 11 6.10 -10.17 3.70
CA GLY A 11 6.81 -10.06 2.44
C GLY A 11 8.14 -9.33 2.55
N GLY A 12 9.22 -9.98 2.10
CA GLY A 12 10.60 -9.44 2.03
C GLY A 12 11.01 -8.92 0.66
N GLY A 13 10.08 -8.81 -0.29
CA GLY A 13 10.30 -8.30 -1.65
C GLY A 13 10.64 -6.80 -1.70
N GLY A 14 10.63 -6.21 -2.90
CA GLY A 14 10.95 -4.80 -3.10
C GLY A 14 10.15 -3.87 -2.19
N PHE A 15 8.82 -3.96 -2.26
CA PHE A 15 7.96 -3.12 -1.42
C PHE A 15 8.06 -3.45 0.08
N GLY A 16 8.26 -4.73 0.45
CA GLY A 16 8.48 -5.10 1.85
C GLY A 16 9.71 -4.40 2.45
N ARG A 17 10.79 -4.26 1.68
CA ARG A 17 12.01 -3.54 2.09
C ARG A 17 11.77 -2.04 2.26
N GLU A 18 11.01 -1.43 1.36
CA GLU A 18 10.60 -0.03 1.51
C GLU A 18 9.74 0.15 2.78
N LEU A 19 8.80 -0.75 3.01
CA LEU A 19 7.94 -0.72 4.19
C LEU A 19 8.74 -0.86 5.50
N ILE A 20 9.79 -1.68 5.53
CA ILE A 20 10.71 -1.76 6.69
C ILE A 20 11.33 -0.38 6.98
N GLY A 21 11.75 0.33 5.94
CA GLY A 21 12.24 1.72 6.08
C GLY A 21 11.17 2.65 6.65
N HIS A 22 9.97 2.60 6.10
CA HIS A 22 8.85 3.43 6.60
C HIS A 22 8.50 3.13 8.06
N ILE A 23 8.50 1.86 8.47
CA ILE A 23 8.27 1.45 9.86
C ILE A 23 9.36 2.00 10.78
N LEU A 24 10.62 1.97 10.33
CA LEU A 24 11.73 2.54 11.10
C LEU A 24 11.55 4.05 11.32
N ASP A 25 11.12 4.77 10.30
CA ASP A 25 10.87 6.22 10.40
C ASP A 25 9.67 6.52 11.30
N VAL A 26 8.59 5.73 11.22
CA VAL A 26 7.45 5.80 12.15
C VAL A 26 7.91 5.56 13.58
N HIS A 27 8.71 4.51 13.81
CA HIS A 27 9.24 4.18 15.14
C HIS A 27 10.11 5.30 15.72
N ARG A 28 11.02 5.84 14.93
CA ARG A 28 11.90 6.96 15.34
C ARG A 28 11.12 8.22 15.67
N ALA A 29 9.98 8.43 15.01
CA ALA A 29 9.06 9.52 15.32
C ALA A 29 8.14 9.26 16.52
N GLY A 30 8.26 8.10 17.19
CA GLY A 30 7.42 7.72 18.34
C GLY A 30 6.01 7.22 17.95
N GLY A 31 5.77 6.92 16.68
CA GLY A 31 4.45 6.55 16.13
C GLY A 31 4.07 5.08 16.25
N GLY A 32 4.95 4.21 16.78
CA GLY A 32 4.64 2.80 16.90
C GLY A 32 5.86 1.90 17.17
N PRO A 33 5.66 0.57 17.28
CA PRO A 33 6.74 -0.38 17.51
C PRO A 33 7.65 -0.49 16.28
N ALA A 34 8.92 -0.83 16.52
CA ALA A 34 9.84 -1.24 15.46
C ALA A 34 9.41 -2.59 14.85
N ALA A 35 9.86 -2.88 13.63
CA ALA A 35 9.69 -4.20 13.06
C ALA A 35 10.46 -5.24 13.89
N GLY A 36 9.78 -6.29 14.35
CA GLY A 36 10.34 -7.36 15.18
C GLY A 36 10.55 -8.67 14.42
N GLY A 37 10.32 -8.70 13.10
CA GLY A 37 10.53 -9.86 12.24
C GLY A 37 9.76 -9.74 10.93
N TYR A 38 10.01 -10.69 10.03
CA TYR A 38 9.27 -10.74 8.76
C TYR A 38 8.85 -12.16 8.40
N LEU A 39 7.80 -12.26 7.60
CA LEU A 39 7.31 -13.48 6.98
C LEU A 39 7.60 -13.43 5.47
N ASP A 40 8.11 -14.52 4.92
CA ASP A 40 8.29 -14.67 3.47
C ASP A 40 8.35 -16.14 3.10
N ASP A 41 7.66 -16.52 2.02
CA ASP A 41 7.64 -17.91 1.53
C ASP A 41 8.95 -18.27 0.80
N GLY A 42 9.79 -17.28 0.46
CA GLY A 42 11.14 -17.46 -0.11
C GLY A 42 12.22 -17.88 0.89
N GLY A 43 11.90 -17.94 2.20
CA GLY A 43 12.78 -18.44 3.25
C GLY A 43 13.57 -17.37 4.00
N SER A 44 14.46 -17.85 4.87
CA SER A 44 15.15 -17.03 5.88
C SER A 44 16.24 -16.10 5.32
N ASP A 45 16.70 -16.32 4.12
CA ASP A 45 17.81 -15.58 3.53
C ASP A 45 17.36 -14.41 2.62
N VAL A 46 16.06 -14.23 2.41
CA VAL A 46 15.51 -13.20 1.50
C VAL A 46 16.02 -11.80 1.87
N LEU A 47 15.98 -11.42 3.13
CA LEU A 47 16.49 -10.13 3.61
C LEU A 47 17.96 -10.19 4.06
N ALA A 48 18.40 -11.29 4.66
CA ALA A 48 19.74 -11.45 5.21
C ALA A 48 20.82 -11.27 4.13
N ARG A 49 20.67 -11.86 2.94
CA ARG A 49 21.59 -11.69 1.80
C ARG A 49 21.69 -10.26 1.26
N LEU A 50 20.75 -9.40 1.63
CA LEU A 50 20.72 -7.97 1.29
C LEU A 50 21.22 -7.08 2.44
N GLY A 51 21.70 -7.69 3.55
CA GLY A 51 22.26 -6.98 4.70
C GLY A 51 21.23 -6.40 5.66
N TYR A 52 19.98 -6.84 5.62
CA TYR A 52 18.97 -6.43 6.60
C TYR A 52 19.11 -7.25 7.87
N ASP A 53 19.19 -6.57 9.00
CA ASP A 53 19.18 -7.19 10.35
C ASP A 53 17.73 -7.25 10.87
N LEU A 54 16.90 -8.06 10.20
CA LEU A 54 15.52 -8.32 10.60
C LEU A 54 15.28 -9.85 10.53
N PRO A 55 14.91 -10.50 11.64
CA PRO A 55 14.78 -11.95 11.67
C PRO A 55 13.60 -12.44 10.82
N TRP A 56 13.84 -13.48 10.02
CA TRP A 56 12.77 -14.27 9.43
C TRP A 56 12.12 -15.13 10.53
N ILE A 57 10.81 -15.06 10.65
CA ILE A 57 10.07 -15.74 11.72
C ILE A 57 9.12 -16.83 11.21
N GLY A 58 9.05 -17.03 9.90
CA GLY A 58 8.27 -18.09 9.28
C GLY A 58 7.84 -17.80 7.86
N SER A 59 7.26 -18.80 7.21
CA SER A 59 6.57 -18.64 5.92
C SER A 59 5.20 -17.98 6.11
N ILE A 60 4.73 -17.26 5.11
CA ILE A 60 3.35 -16.72 5.10
C ILE A 60 2.34 -17.89 5.10
N ALA A 61 2.70 -18.96 4.41
CA ALA A 61 1.84 -20.14 4.27
C ALA A 61 1.52 -20.81 5.61
N ASP A 62 2.48 -20.92 6.52
CA ASP A 62 2.36 -21.76 7.72
C ASP A 62 2.29 -20.95 9.03
N TYR A 63 2.60 -19.66 8.99
CA TYR A 63 2.68 -18.87 10.21
C TYR A 63 1.33 -18.79 10.94
N VAL A 64 1.35 -19.09 12.22
CA VAL A 64 0.21 -18.90 13.12
C VAL A 64 0.47 -17.66 13.96
N PRO A 65 -0.39 -16.62 13.87
CA PRO A 65 -0.25 -15.42 14.66
C PRO A 65 -0.20 -15.71 16.17
N ARG A 66 0.70 -15.03 16.88
CA ARG A 66 0.86 -15.11 18.33
C ARG A 66 0.20 -13.92 18.99
N ASP A 67 -0.12 -14.05 20.27
CA ASP A 67 -0.58 -12.91 21.06
C ASP A 67 0.44 -11.77 21.00
N GLY A 68 -0.05 -10.57 20.67
CA GLY A 68 0.79 -9.38 20.50
C GLY A 68 1.41 -9.23 19.11
N ASP A 69 1.18 -10.14 18.16
CA ASP A 69 1.57 -9.93 16.75
C ASP A 69 0.60 -8.96 16.08
N LEU A 70 1.18 -7.95 15.44
CA LEU A 70 0.49 -7.01 14.57
C LEU A 70 1.20 -7.00 13.22
N PHE A 71 0.48 -7.08 12.11
CA PHE A 71 1.09 -7.28 10.81
C PHE A 71 1.09 -6.00 9.98
N ALA A 72 2.19 -5.76 9.23
CA ALA A 72 2.30 -4.73 8.21
C ALA A 72 2.49 -5.38 6.84
N LEU A 73 1.65 -5.02 5.87
CA LEU A 73 1.57 -5.74 4.60
C LEU A 73 2.54 -5.17 3.56
N GLY A 74 3.67 -5.84 3.35
CA GLY A 74 4.74 -5.50 2.40
C GLY A 74 4.56 -6.06 1.00
N ILE A 75 3.31 -6.20 0.53
CA ILE A 75 2.95 -6.74 -0.79
C ILE A 75 2.32 -5.66 -1.64
N GLY A 76 2.91 -5.38 -2.81
CA GLY A 76 2.48 -4.28 -3.68
C GLY A 76 1.32 -4.63 -4.62
N SER A 77 1.16 -5.89 -5.02
CA SER A 77 0.08 -6.27 -5.95
C SER A 77 -1.27 -6.40 -5.25
N PRO A 78 -2.36 -5.84 -5.79
CA PRO A 78 -3.70 -5.96 -5.19
C PRO A 78 -4.14 -7.40 -4.97
N GLU A 79 -3.95 -8.26 -5.96
CA GLU A 79 -4.28 -9.68 -5.87
C GLU A 79 -3.45 -10.41 -4.81
N GLY A 80 -2.13 -10.21 -4.79
CA GLY A 80 -1.24 -10.80 -3.78
C GLY A 80 -1.60 -10.35 -2.36
N LYS A 81 -1.97 -9.07 -2.18
CA LYS A 81 -2.48 -8.56 -0.90
C LYS A 81 -3.71 -9.32 -0.45
N ARG A 82 -4.72 -9.45 -1.32
CA ARG A 82 -5.98 -10.13 -1.02
C ARG A 82 -5.74 -11.58 -0.57
N GLN A 83 -4.98 -12.34 -1.35
CA GLN A 83 -4.67 -13.74 -1.04
C GLN A 83 -3.95 -13.93 0.30
N VAL A 84 -2.98 -13.06 0.60
CA VAL A 84 -2.19 -13.16 1.84
C VAL A 84 -3.01 -12.70 3.04
N VAL A 85 -3.76 -11.62 2.92
CA VAL A 85 -4.63 -11.12 4.01
C VAL A 85 -5.69 -12.15 4.37
N GLU A 86 -6.37 -12.75 3.39
CA GLU A 86 -7.37 -13.80 3.63
C GLU A 86 -6.77 -14.98 4.42
N LYS A 87 -5.58 -15.46 4.03
CA LYS A 87 -4.88 -16.55 4.72
C LYS A 87 -4.53 -16.21 6.17
N LEU A 88 -3.98 -15.02 6.39
CA LEU A 88 -3.54 -14.63 7.73
C LEU A 88 -4.72 -14.25 8.63
N GLN A 89 -5.75 -13.57 8.11
CA GLN A 89 -6.97 -13.25 8.88
C GLN A 89 -7.76 -14.49 9.27
N ALA A 90 -7.80 -15.52 8.42
CA ALA A 90 -8.41 -16.81 8.78
C ALA A 90 -7.73 -17.49 9.99
N ARG A 91 -6.50 -17.07 10.33
CA ARG A 91 -5.73 -17.50 11.49
C ARG A 91 -5.70 -16.47 12.62
N GLY A 92 -6.54 -15.43 12.56
CA GLY A 92 -6.65 -14.41 13.59
C GLY A 92 -5.68 -13.25 13.50
N ALA A 93 -4.97 -13.04 12.37
CA ALA A 93 -4.08 -11.89 12.20
C ALA A 93 -4.83 -10.57 12.24
N ARG A 94 -4.21 -9.55 12.87
CA ARG A 94 -4.64 -8.15 12.86
C ARG A 94 -3.58 -7.33 12.15
N PHE A 95 -3.99 -6.31 11.41
CA PHE A 95 -3.07 -5.51 10.60
C PHE A 95 -2.97 -4.06 11.09
N ALA A 96 -1.74 -3.57 11.18
CA ALA A 96 -1.46 -2.18 11.51
C ALA A 96 -1.66 -1.26 10.30
N GLN A 97 -2.09 -0.04 10.56
CA GLN A 97 -1.83 1.05 9.64
C GLN A 97 -0.35 1.47 9.77
N VAL A 98 0.31 1.73 8.64
CA VAL A 98 1.64 2.32 8.61
C VAL A 98 1.54 3.67 7.91
N ILE A 99 1.53 4.74 8.69
CA ILE A 99 1.41 6.11 8.19
C ILE A 99 2.75 6.80 8.41
N HIS A 100 3.47 7.10 7.33
CA HIS A 100 4.77 7.73 7.40
C HIS A 100 4.67 9.11 8.07
N PRO A 101 5.64 9.54 8.91
CA PRO A 101 5.59 10.82 9.63
C PRO A 101 5.46 12.06 8.75
N THR A 102 5.87 11.97 7.48
CA THR A 102 5.72 13.06 6.50
C THR A 102 4.41 13.01 5.71
N ALA A 103 3.53 12.04 5.99
CA ALA A 103 2.22 12.01 5.37
C ALA A 103 1.30 13.08 5.95
N LEU A 104 0.59 13.81 5.08
CA LEU A 104 -0.36 14.84 5.48
C LEU A 104 -1.79 14.26 5.44
N VAL A 105 -2.30 13.88 6.60
CA VAL A 105 -3.66 13.33 6.73
C VAL A 105 -4.58 14.39 7.30
N THR A 106 -5.60 14.79 6.53
CA THR A 106 -6.59 15.76 7.01
C THR A 106 -7.52 15.15 8.06
N ALA A 107 -8.03 15.96 8.96
CA ALA A 107 -8.81 15.53 10.13
C ALA A 107 -10.09 14.75 9.81
N ARG A 108 -10.63 14.88 8.59
CA ARG A 108 -11.87 14.20 8.15
C ARG A 108 -11.63 13.09 7.15
N THR A 109 -10.42 12.52 7.13
CA THR A 109 -10.08 11.33 6.36
C THR A 109 -10.42 10.08 7.17
N SER A 110 -11.09 9.12 6.57
CA SER A 110 -11.23 7.77 7.13
C SER A 110 -10.21 6.82 6.50
N ILE A 111 -9.50 6.07 7.34
CA ILE A 111 -8.43 5.16 6.92
C ILE A 111 -8.72 3.76 7.48
N GLY A 112 -8.81 2.77 6.60
CA GLY A 112 -9.07 1.38 6.95
C GLY A 112 -7.88 0.66 7.60
N GLU A 113 -8.13 -0.55 8.09
CA GLU A 113 -7.11 -1.46 8.61
C GLU A 113 -6.05 -1.78 7.55
N GLY A 114 -4.79 -1.94 7.96
CA GLY A 114 -3.70 -2.39 7.09
C GLY A 114 -3.29 -1.41 5.99
N VAL A 115 -3.77 -0.18 6.02
CA VAL A 115 -3.38 0.87 5.07
C VAL A 115 -1.91 1.25 5.26
N VAL A 116 -1.22 1.45 4.15
CA VAL A 116 0.13 2.03 4.12
C VAL A 116 0.07 3.37 3.40
N LEU A 117 0.44 4.44 4.10
CA LEU A 117 0.69 5.76 3.50
C LEU A 117 2.20 6.03 3.56
N GLY A 118 2.83 6.03 2.39
CA GLY A 118 4.27 6.28 2.24
C GLY A 118 4.67 7.74 2.45
N PRO A 119 5.96 8.05 2.31
CA PRO A 119 6.48 9.41 2.48
C PRO A 119 5.80 10.43 1.55
N PHE A 120 5.52 11.61 2.10
CA PHE A 120 4.96 12.76 1.37
C PHE A 120 3.64 12.46 0.66
N THR A 121 2.86 11.50 1.17
CA THR A 121 1.48 11.28 0.72
C THR A 121 0.55 12.33 1.34
N GLY A 122 -0.58 12.58 0.68
CA GLY A 122 -1.54 13.55 1.18
C GLY A 122 -2.99 13.10 1.00
N THR A 123 -3.86 13.54 1.91
CA THR A 123 -5.31 13.34 1.76
C THR A 123 -6.04 14.67 1.83
N GLY A 124 -7.00 14.88 0.93
CA GLY A 124 -7.97 15.97 1.04
C GLY A 124 -9.00 15.69 2.14
N THR A 125 -9.82 16.68 2.43
CA THR A 125 -10.93 16.50 3.38
C THR A 125 -11.98 15.53 2.85
N GLU A 126 -12.70 14.83 3.72
CA GLU A 126 -13.74 13.84 3.39
C GLU A 126 -13.24 12.65 2.53
N THR A 127 -11.92 12.40 2.49
CA THR A 127 -11.36 11.26 1.78
C THR A 127 -11.66 9.95 2.50
N ARG A 128 -11.97 8.88 1.77
CA ARG A 128 -12.18 7.53 2.31
C ARG A 128 -11.19 6.55 1.70
N ILE A 129 -10.35 5.96 2.53
CA ILE A 129 -9.34 4.98 2.14
C ILE A 129 -9.72 3.63 2.74
N GLY A 130 -10.07 2.67 1.88
CA GLY A 130 -10.48 1.32 2.26
C GLY A 130 -9.35 0.52 2.90
N ARG A 131 -9.68 -0.67 3.39
CA ARG A 131 -8.70 -1.57 4.04
C ARG A 131 -7.62 -2.00 3.06
N PHE A 132 -6.40 -2.15 3.56
CA PHE A 132 -5.25 -2.66 2.78
C PHE A 132 -4.90 -1.85 1.53
N VAL A 133 -5.29 -0.60 1.48
CA VAL A 133 -4.84 0.32 0.43
C VAL A 133 -3.38 0.68 0.67
N THR A 134 -2.60 0.67 -0.39
CA THR A 134 -1.21 1.16 -0.39
C THR A 134 -1.11 2.43 -1.20
N VAL A 135 -0.57 3.47 -0.61
CA VAL A 135 -0.31 4.76 -1.26
C VAL A 135 1.18 5.03 -1.19
N ASN A 136 1.86 4.87 -2.32
CA ASN A 136 3.30 5.09 -2.37
C ASN A 136 3.65 6.58 -2.38
N SER A 137 4.93 6.87 -2.18
CA SER A 137 5.48 8.22 -1.98
C SER A 137 4.98 9.24 -3.00
N TYR A 138 4.73 10.46 -2.53
CA TYR A 138 4.28 11.60 -3.33
C TYR A 138 2.92 11.42 -4.02
N SER A 139 2.13 10.44 -3.61
CA SER A 139 0.78 10.25 -4.13
C SER A 139 -0.26 10.87 -3.20
N GLY A 140 -1.41 11.23 -3.74
CA GLY A 140 -2.41 11.91 -2.94
C GLY A 140 -3.85 11.75 -3.43
N PHE A 141 -4.74 12.14 -2.52
CA PHE A 141 -6.18 12.14 -2.71
C PHE A 141 -6.72 13.56 -2.56
N GLY A 142 -7.47 14.04 -3.54
CA GLY A 142 -8.27 15.24 -3.43
C GLY A 142 -9.46 15.05 -2.48
N HIS A 143 -10.12 16.16 -2.16
CA HIS A 143 -11.30 16.15 -1.31
C HIS A 143 -12.43 15.26 -1.86
N ASP A 144 -13.24 14.66 -0.98
CA ASP A 144 -14.40 13.82 -1.34
C ASP A 144 -14.07 12.60 -2.22
N SER A 145 -12.81 12.21 -2.31
CA SER A 145 -12.37 11.05 -3.09
C SER A 145 -12.40 9.76 -2.28
N GLU A 146 -12.45 8.63 -2.98
CA GLU A 146 -12.55 7.32 -2.34
C GLU A 146 -11.61 6.31 -3.02
N ALA A 147 -11.03 5.40 -2.23
CA ALA A 147 -10.35 4.21 -2.72
C ALA A 147 -10.88 2.96 -2.03
N GLY A 148 -11.32 1.98 -2.81
CA GLY A 148 -11.77 0.68 -2.33
C GLY A 148 -10.62 -0.18 -1.80
N GLU A 149 -10.97 -1.27 -1.12
CA GLU A 149 -10.01 -2.16 -0.46
C GLU A 149 -8.97 -2.74 -1.42
N PHE A 150 -7.78 -3.05 -0.91
CA PHE A 150 -6.66 -3.67 -1.64
C PHE A 150 -6.09 -2.87 -2.81
N THR A 151 -6.56 -1.66 -3.05
CA THR A 151 -6.05 -0.80 -4.13
C THR A 151 -4.61 -0.37 -3.85
N THR A 152 -3.80 -0.27 -4.91
CA THR A 152 -2.41 0.19 -4.84
C THR A 152 -2.21 1.38 -5.77
N LEU A 153 -1.78 2.50 -5.20
CA LEU A 153 -1.26 3.65 -5.91
C LEU A 153 0.27 3.55 -5.90
N SER A 154 0.88 3.50 -7.09
CA SER A 154 2.34 3.66 -7.22
C SER A 154 2.74 5.10 -6.89
N ALA A 155 4.04 5.42 -6.92
CA ALA A 155 4.51 6.77 -6.60
C ALA A 155 3.99 7.85 -7.57
N HIS A 156 3.79 9.07 -7.06
CA HIS A 156 3.36 10.24 -7.83
C HIS A 156 2.01 10.07 -8.54
N VAL A 157 1.05 9.43 -7.89
CA VAL A 157 -0.33 9.30 -8.40
C VAL A 157 -1.20 10.38 -7.80
N ASP A 158 -1.96 11.08 -8.65
CA ASP A 158 -2.95 12.06 -8.22
C ASP A 158 -4.37 11.52 -8.41
N VAL A 159 -5.11 11.38 -7.34
CA VAL A 159 -6.56 11.10 -7.34
C VAL A 159 -7.28 12.39 -7.00
N MET A 160 -7.91 13.01 -7.98
CA MET A 160 -8.51 14.34 -7.80
C MET A 160 -9.88 14.28 -7.11
N GLY A 161 -10.41 15.45 -6.78
CA GLY A 161 -11.64 15.58 -6.01
C GLY A 161 -12.83 14.81 -6.61
N PHE A 162 -13.66 14.20 -5.74
CA PHE A 162 -14.82 13.38 -6.10
C PHE A 162 -14.51 12.12 -6.94
N ALA A 163 -13.24 11.82 -7.23
CA ALA A 163 -12.90 10.59 -7.93
C ALA A 163 -13.16 9.36 -7.02
N LYS A 164 -13.67 8.29 -7.63
CA LYS A 164 -13.99 7.05 -6.92
C LYS A 164 -13.23 5.89 -7.53
N ILE A 165 -12.30 5.36 -6.76
CA ILE A 165 -11.50 4.20 -7.14
C ILE A 165 -12.11 2.96 -6.48
N GLY A 166 -12.37 1.93 -7.27
CA GLY A 166 -12.87 0.65 -6.79
C GLY A 166 -11.86 -0.15 -5.98
N SER A 167 -12.23 -1.37 -5.62
CA SER A 167 -11.37 -2.31 -4.90
C SER A 167 -10.42 -3.03 -5.84
N GLY A 168 -9.22 -3.40 -5.36
CA GLY A 168 -8.25 -4.18 -6.13
C GLY A 168 -7.63 -3.44 -7.33
N VAL A 169 -7.79 -2.12 -7.42
CA VAL A 169 -7.25 -1.32 -8.53
C VAL A 169 -5.75 -1.17 -8.38
N PHE A 170 -5.03 -1.28 -9.50
CA PHE A 170 -3.61 -0.93 -9.56
C PHE A 170 -3.42 0.34 -10.39
N ILE A 171 -2.79 1.36 -9.81
CA ILE A 171 -2.53 2.64 -10.47
C ILE A 171 -1.02 2.84 -10.58
N GLY A 172 -0.51 2.85 -11.82
CA GLY A 172 0.90 3.05 -12.14
C GLY A 172 1.39 4.48 -11.86
N SER A 173 2.69 4.61 -11.66
CA SER A 173 3.32 5.89 -11.29
C SER A 173 3.00 7.02 -12.27
N HIS A 174 2.87 8.23 -11.73
CA HIS A 174 2.54 9.46 -12.49
C HIS A 174 1.19 9.41 -13.23
N ALA A 175 0.28 8.51 -12.85
CA ALA A 175 -1.08 8.57 -13.36
C ALA A 175 -1.91 9.62 -12.61
N SER A 176 -2.82 10.29 -13.33
CA SER A 176 -3.74 11.26 -12.76
C SER A 176 -5.19 10.85 -13.05
N ILE A 177 -5.98 10.73 -12.00
CA ILE A 177 -7.41 10.42 -12.10
C ILE A 177 -8.18 11.73 -11.94
N MET A 178 -8.82 12.15 -13.01
CA MET A 178 -9.48 13.46 -13.08
C MET A 178 -10.71 13.55 -12.18
N PRO A 179 -11.18 14.76 -11.83
CA PRO A 179 -12.32 14.93 -10.94
C PRO A 179 -13.58 14.20 -11.43
N ASN A 180 -14.33 13.61 -10.48
CA ASN A 180 -15.57 12.86 -10.72
C ASN A 180 -15.41 11.56 -11.54
N VAL A 181 -14.19 11.16 -11.89
CA VAL A 181 -13.94 9.90 -12.61
C VAL A 181 -14.18 8.71 -11.68
N LYS A 182 -14.78 7.65 -12.23
CA LYS A 182 -14.93 6.36 -11.55
C LYS A 182 -14.00 5.33 -12.21
N VAL A 183 -13.22 4.64 -11.40
CA VAL A 183 -12.40 3.50 -11.81
C VAL A 183 -12.99 2.25 -11.16
N GLY A 184 -13.46 1.31 -11.97
CA GLY A 184 -14.12 0.10 -11.48
C GLY A 184 -13.15 -0.88 -10.82
N ASP A 185 -13.71 -1.85 -10.09
CA ASP A 185 -12.94 -2.85 -9.35
C ASP A 185 -11.97 -3.61 -10.26
N ASP A 186 -10.82 -3.99 -9.71
CA ASP A 186 -9.75 -4.76 -10.38
C ASP A 186 -9.23 -4.14 -11.70
N ALA A 187 -9.55 -2.87 -11.97
CA ALA A 187 -9.01 -2.15 -13.12
C ALA A 187 -7.51 -1.85 -12.95
N LYS A 188 -6.83 -1.65 -14.07
CA LYS A 188 -5.40 -1.29 -14.09
C LYS A 188 -5.22 0.03 -14.83
N ILE A 189 -4.54 0.96 -14.19
CA ILE A 189 -4.16 2.25 -14.80
C ILE A 189 -2.65 2.23 -15.02
N GLY A 190 -2.24 2.34 -16.27
CA GLY A 190 -0.82 2.37 -16.66
C GLY A 190 -0.12 3.64 -16.19
N ALA A 191 1.20 3.57 -16.04
CA ALA A 191 2.02 4.71 -15.66
C ALA A 191 1.86 5.89 -16.64
N GLY A 192 1.82 7.11 -16.10
CA GLY A 192 1.67 8.33 -16.88
C GLY A 192 0.30 8.55 -17.52
N ALA A 193 -0.68 7.70 -17.23
CA ALA A 193 -2.02 7.84 -17.82
C ALA A 193 -2.79 9.00 -17.16
N ILE A 194 -3.41 9.85 -17.98
CA ILE A 194 -4.35 10.87 -17.52
C ILE A 194 -5.76 10.39 -17.86
N VAL A 195 -6.52 10.04 -16.81
CA VAL A 195 -7.82 9.38 -16.93
C VAL A 195 -8.95 10.40 -16.80
N TYR A 196 -9.53 10.80 -17.94
CA TYR A 196 -10.63 11.78 -18.04
C TYR A 196 -12.02 11.14 -18.04
N ARG A 197 -12.12 9.84 -18.29
CA ARG A 197 -13.39 9.11 -18.37
C ARG A 197 -13.35 7.91 -17.47
N SER A 198 -14.51 7.51 -16.98
CA SER A 198 -14.62 6.33 -16.12
C SER A 198 -14.10 5.07 -16.81
N VAL A 199 -13.40 4.23 -16.04
CA VAL A 199 -12.79 2.98 -16.49
C VAL A 199 -13.63 1.83 -15.93
N PRO A 200 -14.14 0.90 -16.78
CA PRO A 200 -14.89 -0.25 -16.33
C PRO A 200 -14.08 -1.19 -15.43
N ALA A 201 -14.77 -1.98 -14.61
CA ALA A 201 -14.13 -3.01 -13.80
C ALA A 201 -13.32 -4.00 -14.66
N GLY A 202 -12.14 -4.40 -14.16
CA GLY A 202 -11.20 -5.31 -14.84
C GLY A 202 -10.53 -4.73 -16.10
N ALA A 203 -10.90 -3.52 -16.54
CA ALA A 203 -10.31 -2.90 -17.73
C ALA A 203 -8.92 -2.33 -17.46
N THR A 204 -8.13 -2.19 -18.53
CA THR A 204 -6.83 -1.53 -18.48
C THR A 204 -6.87 -0.22 -19.28
N ALA A 205 -6.57 0.90 -18.62
CA ALA A 205 -6.34 2.19 -19.26
C ALA A 205 -4.84 2.52 -19.23
N TYR A 206 -4.26 2.93 -20.35
CA TYR A 206 -2.82 3.21 -20.42
C TYR A 206 -2.49 4.38 -21.34
N ALA A 207 -1.37 5.05 -21.06
CA ALA A 207 -0.79 6.05 -21.96
C ALA A 207 0.13 5.36 -23.00
N PRO A 208 0.21 5.87 -24.22
CA PRO A 208 1.13 5.31 -25.21
C PRO A 208 2.59 5.49 -24.74
N PRO A 209 3.48 4.52 -25.04
CA PRO A 209 4.89 4.65 -24.69
C PRO A 209 5.57 5.80 -25.44
N ALA A 210 6.70 6.27 -24.89
CA ALA A 210 7.50 7.31 -25.51
C ALA A 210 7.98 6.90 -26.90
N LYS A 211 7.99 7.86 -27.83
CA LYS A 211 8.54 7.68 -29.18
C LYS A 211 10.01 8.09 -29.22
N LEU A 212 10.85 7.28 -29.85
CA LEU A 212 12.23 7.63 -30.11
C LEU A 212 12.30 8.60 -31.30
N LEU A 213 12.96 9.75 -31.09
CA LEU A 213 13.29 10.66 -32.18
C LEU A 213 14.66 10.24 -32.75
N LYS A 214 14.71 9.94 -34.05
CA LYS A 214 16.00 9.71 -34.73
C LYS A 214 16.75 11.07 -34.75
N ARG A 215 17.97 11.08 -34.23
CA ARG A 215 18.90 12.21 -34.47
C ARG A 215 19.16 12.30 -35.98
N ARG A 216 18.93 13.47 -36.57
CA ARG A 216 19.41 13.78 -37.92
C ARG A 216 20.92 14.01 -37.87
#